data_db5dbdd068c2cbfc8d21f2c947a46306
#
_entry.id   db5dbdd068c2cbfc8d21f2c947a46306
#
_cell.length_a   1.000
_cell.length_b   1.000
_cell.length_c   1.000
_cell.angle_alpha   90.00
_cell.angle_beta   90.00
_cell.angle_gamma   90.00
#
_symmetry.space_group_name_H-M   'P 1'
#
loop_
_entity.id
_entity.type
_entity.pdbx_description
1 polymer ?
#
loop_
_entity_poly.entity_id
_entity_poly.type
_entity_poly.pdbx_seq_one_letter_code
_entity_poly.pdbx_strand_id
1 'polypeptide(L)'
;MVQMNNSDDDKSKEPACCSGLAELLSPQLFKALADPKRLSLLVRVAEGGGPSTVSHVAKGSGVDMSVVSRHLAILREAGIIRCEKQGKEVLCTLRTDVVVRVLRQLADALESCCPEEGLQDRPSGAPTPSPPRARSSRRKAP
;
A
#
# COMPACT_ATOMS: atom_id res chain seq x y z
N MET A 1 28.38 1.07 -51.60
CA MET A 1 27.40 1.78 -50.75
C MET A 1 26.54 0.72 -50.09
N VAL A 2 26.79 0.42 -48.82
CA VAL A 2 26.06 -0.58 -48.08
C VAL A 2 25.06 0.18 -47.21
N GLN A 3 23.78 0.06 -47.54
CA GLN A 3 22.69 0.57 -46.70
C GLN A 3 22.43 -0.46 -45.61
N MET A 4 22.80 -0.11 -44.38
CA MET A 4 22.38 -0.83 -43.18
C MET A 4 20.97 -0.37 -42.83
N ASN A 5 19.98 -1.16 -43.18
CA ASN A 5 18.65 -1.04 -42.66
C ASN A 5 18.63 -1.72 -41.28
N ASN A 6 18.81 -0.93 -40.24
CA ASN A 6 18.43 -1.33 -38.89
C ASN A 6 16.93 -1.15 -38.77
N SER A 7 16.19 -2.19 -39.04
CA SER A 7 14.80 -2.33 -38.62
C SER A 7 14.78 -3.16 -37.34
N ASP A 8 15.19 -2.55 -36.24
CA ASP A 8 14.96 -3.08 -34.91
C ASP A 8 13.57 -2.68 -34.44
N ASP A 9 12.56 -3.17 -35.14
CA ASP A 9 11.22 -3.27 -34.64
C ASP A 9 11.03 -4.64 -33.96
N ASP A 10 11.79 -4.89 -32.90
CA ASP A 10 11.40 -5.89 -31.91
C ASP A 10 10.38 -5.27 -30.97
N LYS A 11 9.23 -5.00 -31.50
CA LYS A 11 8.02 -4.74 -30.71
C LYS A 11 7.59 -6.09 -30.17
N SER A 12 8.26 -6.49 -29.08
CA SER A 12 7.90 -7.63 -28.26
C SER A 12 6.39 -7.59 -28.06
N LYS A 13 5.73 -8.54 -28.70
CA LYS A 13 4.28 -8.75 -28.65
C LYS A 13 3.93 -9.13 -27.20
N GLU A 14 3.77 -8.11 -26.37
CA GLU A 14 3.23 -8.29 -25.04
C GLU A 14 1.87 -8.97 -25.18
N PRO A 15 1.64 -10.07 -24.47
CA PRO A 15 0.34 -10.73 -24.53
C PRO A 15 -0.74 -9.72 -24.13
N ALA A 16 -1.74 -9.59 -24.98
CA ALA A 16 -2.81 -8.57 -24.85
C ALA A 16 -3.56 -8.60 -23.51
N CYS A 17 -3.43 -9.69 -22.75
CA CYS A 17 -4.00 -9.82 -21.41
C CYS A 17 -3.31 -8.96 -20.34
N CYS A 18 -2.01 -8.58 -20.54
CA CYS A 18 -1.23 -7.85 -19.54
C CYS A 18 -1.15 -6.33 -19.80
N SER A 19 -1.75 -5.83 -20.86
CA SER A 19 -1.66 -4.41 -21.21
C SER A 19 -2.26 -3.48 -20.15
N GLY A 20 -3.31 -3.92 -19.43
CA GLY A 20 -3.90 -3.15 -18.33
C GLY A 20 -3.12 -3.27 -17.01
N LEU A 21 -2.28 -4.28 -16.86
CA LEU A 21 -1.52 -4.52 -15.63
C LEU A 21 -0.49 -3.43 -15.38
N ALA A 22 0.17 -2.93 -16.42
CA ALA A 22 1.18 -1.87 -16.32
C ALA A 22 0.59 -0.55 -15.77
N GLU A 23 -0.66 -0.24 -16.11
CA GLU A 23 -1.37 0.94 -15.59
C GLU A 23 -1.74 0.80 -14.12
N LEU A 24 -2.08 -0.41 -13.68
CA LEU A 24 -2.41 -0.72 -12.28
C LEU A 24 -1.18 -0.77 -11.38
N LEU A 25 -0.03 -1.14 -11.94
CA LEU A 25 1.27 -1.15 -11.27
C LEU A 25 1.85 0.27 -11.18
N SER A 26 1.16 1.18 -10.46
CA SER A 26 1.69 2.52 -10.20
C SER A 26 3.03 2.45 -9.45
N PRO A 27 4.17 2.81 -10.06
CA PRO A 27 5.47 2.76 -9.39
C PRO A 27 5.51 3.64 -8.14
N GLN A 28 4.80 4.76 -8.15
CA GLN A 28 4.75 5.67 -7.01
C GLN A 28 4.07 5.03 -5.79
N LEU A 29 2.97 4.30 -6.00
CA LEU A 29 2.26 3.61 -4.93
C LEU A 29 3.13 2.54 -4.28
N PHE A 30 3.71 1.66 -5.09
CA PHE A 30 4.57 0.59 -4.59
C PHE A 30 5.85 1.11 -3.94
N LYS A 31 6.48 2.13 -4.54
CA LYS A 31 7.66 2.80 -3.97
C LYS A 31 7.34 3.48 -2.63
N ALA A 32 6.15 4.04 -2.50
CA ALA A 32 5.71 4.63 -1.23
C ALA A 32 5.52 3.57 -0.14
N LEU A 33 5.00 2.39 -0.49
CA LEU A 33 4.77 1.29 0.45
C LEU A 33 6.02 0.45 0.76
N ALA A 34 7.05 0.49 -0.08
CA ALA A 34 8.25 -0.33 0.08
C ALA A 34 9.15 0.06 1.26
N ASP A 35 8.95 1.23 1.87
CA ASP A 35 9.73 1.69 3.01
C ASP A 35 9.09 1.24 4.34
N PRO A 36 9.79 0.51 5.21
CA PRO A 36 9.23 -0.04 6.43
C PRO A 36 8.76 1.04 7.42
N LYS A 37 9.43 2.20 7.45
CA LYS A 37 9.02 3.32 8.31
C LYS A 37 7.73 3.95 7.83
N ARG A 38 7.56 4.13 6.51
CA ARG A 38 6.30 4.63 5.94
C ARG A 38 5.17 3.66 6.16
N LEU A 39 5.41 2.36 6.00
CA LEU A 39 4.41 1.33 6.28
C LEU A 39 3.97 1.36 7.75
N SER A 40 4.91 1.49 8.68
CA SER A 40 4.60 1.63 10.12
C SER A 40 3.77 2.88 10.41
N LEU A 41 4.08 4.03 9.80
CA LEU A 41 3.29 5.25 9.95
C LEU A 41 1.90 5.11 9.35
N LEU A 42 1.78 4.42 8.21
CA LEU A 42 0.49 4.14 7.57
C LEU A 42 -0.42 3.30 8.48
N VAL A 43 0.13 2.26 9.11
CA VAL A 43 -0.59 1.45 10.10
C VAL A 43 -1.11 2.31 11.25
N ARG A 44 -0.29 3.22 11.76
CA ARG A 44 -0.70 4.14 12.84
C ARG A 44 -1.84 5.09 12.42
N VAL A 45 -1.81 5.58 11.19
CA VAL A 45 -2.92 6.38 10.65
C VAL A 45 -4.19 5.55 10.55
N ALA A 46 -4.08 4.28 10.16
CA ALA A 46 -5.21 3.36 10.06
C ALA A 46 -5.80 2.98 11.43
N GLU A 47 -4.94 2.72 12.42
CA GLU A 47 -5.35 2.37 13.80
C GLU A 47 -6.14 3.50 14.49
N GLY A 48 -5.92 4.75 14.07
CA GLY A 48 -6.68 5.89 14.56
C GLY A 48 -8.18 5.86 14.23
N GLY A 49 -8.60 5.00 13.31
CA GLY A 49 -10.00 4.84 12.91
C GLY A 49 -10.64 6.08 12.26
N GLY A 50 -9.86 7.14 12.04
CA GLY A 50 -10.30 8.40 11.48
C GLY A 50 -9.14 9.37 11.26
N PRO A 51 -9.41 10.68 11.12
CA PRO A 51 -8.37 11.69 10.94
C PRO A 51 -7.41 11.72 12.13
N SER A 52 -6.12 11.53 11.86
CA SER A 52 -5.05 11.54 12.86
C SER A 52 -4.13 12.73 12.65
N THR A 53 -3.78 13.45 13.71
CA THR A 53 -2.81 14.56 13.60
C THR A 53 -1.41 14.03 13.34
N VAL A 54 -0.60 14.79 12.60
CA VAL A 54 0.81 14.46 12.36
C VAL A 54 1.56 14.26 13.68
N SER A 55 1.26 15.08 14.69
CA SER A 55 1.82 14.96 16.04
C SER A 55 1.44 13.64 16.72
N HIS A 56 0.20 13.18 16.56
CA HIS A 56 -0.26 11.90 17.09
C HIS A 56 0.45 10.72 16.40
N VAL A 57 0.56 10.78 15.07
CA VAL A 57 1.26 9.75 14.28
C VAL A 57 2.74 9.69 14.64
N ALA A 58 3.38 10.84 14.89
CA ALA A 58 4.79 10.92 15.29
C ALA A 58 5.02 10.37 16.71
N LYS A 59 4.06 10.55 17.60
CA LYS A 59 4.15 10.10 19.01
C LYS A 59 4.34 8.59 19.08
N GLY A 60 5.47 8.13 19.60
CA GLY A 60 5.79 6.71 19.70
C GLY A 60 6.26 6.05 18.40
N SER A 61 6.52 6.80 17.33
CA SER A 61 7.13 6.28 16.11
C SER A 61 8.66 6.13 16.25
N GLY A 62 9.26 6.75 17.26
CA GLY A 62 10.72 6.79 17.42
C GLY A 62 11.44 7.60 16.33
N VAL A 63 10.70 8.41 15.58
CA VAL A 63 11.20 9.20 14.44
C VAL A 63 10.89 10.66 14.66
N ASP A 64 11.82 11.54 14.28
CA ASP A 64 11.64 12.99 14.37
C ASP A 64 10.43 13.48 13.56
N MET A 65 9.73 14.48 14.07
CA MET A 65 8.56 15.09 13.45
C MET A 65 8.80 15.52 12.00
N SER A 66 9.99 16.05 11.70
CA SER A 66 10.37 16.48 10.36
C SER A 66 10.45 15.31 9.38
N VAL A 67 10.95 14.17 9.86
CA VAL A 67 11.04 12.92 9.07
C VAL A 67 9.65 12.32 8.88
N VAL A 68 8.83 12.30 9.94
CA VAL A 68 7.42 11.84 9.86
C VAL A 68 6.65 12.67 8.83
N SER A 69 6.76 14.00 8.88
CA SER A 69 6.10 14.89 7.92
C SER A 69 6.53 14.61 6.48
N ARG A 70 7.80 14.31 6.24
CA ARG A 70 8.32 13.95 4.92
C ARG A 70 7.77 12.60 4.44
N HIS A 71 7.72 11.60 5.32
CA HIS A 71 7.14 10.30 4.99
C HIS A 71 5.64 10.40 4.69
N LEU A 72 4.89 11.19 5.46
CA LEU A 72 3.47 11.42 5.20
C LEU A 72 3.24 12.18 3.90
N ALA A 73 4.12 13.12 3.53
CA ALA A 73 4.07 13.80 2.24
C ALA A 73 4.20 12.82 1.06
N ILE A 74 5.13 11.87 1.13
CA ILE A 74 5.31 10.82 0.11
C ILE A 74 4.07 9.93 0.00
N LEU A 75 3.48 9.51 1.13
CA LEU A 75 2.23 8.72 1.14
C LEU A 75 1.05 9.50 0.55
N ARG A 76 0.98 10.81 0.79
CA ARG A 76 -0.03 11.71 0.23
C ARG A 76 0.14 11.86 -1.29
N GLU A 77 1.35 12.07 -1.78
CA GLU A 77 1.67 12.18 -3.20
C GLU A 77 1.35 10.89 -3.96
N ALA A 78 1.54 9.74 -3.31
CA ALA A 78 1.15 8.44 -3.84
C ALA A 78 -0.38 8.19 -3.77
N GLY A 79 -1.17 9.11 -3.21
CA GLY A 79 -2.62 8.99 -3.11
C GLY A 79 -3.11 8.00 -2.05
N ILE A 80 -2.23 7.50 -1.18
CA ILE A 80 -2.53 6.50 -0.14
C ILE A 80 -3.24 7.14 1.04
N ILE A 81 -2.84 8.36 1.41
CA ILE A 81 -3.46 9.16 2.46
C ILE A 81 -3.92 10.51 1.91
N ARG A 82 -4.87 11.11 2.61
CA ARG A 82 -5.29 12.49 2.41
C ARG A 82 -4.94 13.26 3.67
N CYS A 83 -4.33 14.44 3.53
CA CYS A 83 -4.02 15.32 4.65
C CYS A 83 -4.67 16.68 4.44
N GLU A 84 -5.37 17.17 5.46
CA GLU A 84 -6.09 18.44 5.46
C GLU A 84 -5.64 19.29 6.65
N LYS A 85 -5.47 20.58 6.41
CA LYS A 85 -5.12 21.53 7.45
C LYS A 85 -6.38 21.99 8.17
N GLN A 86 -6.45 21.76 9.48
CA GLN A 86 -7.50 22.29 10.34
C GLN A 86 -6.87 23.20 11.41
N GLY A 87 -7.01 24.51 11.24
CA GLY A 87 -6.39 25.48 12.13
C GLY A 87 -4.86 25.37 12.13
N LYS A 88 -4.28 25.03 13.28
CA LYS A 88 -2.84 24.84 13.47
C LYS A 88 -2.37 23.40 13.24
N GLU A 89 -3.29 22.46 13.08
CA GLU A 89 -2.98 21.04 12.94
C GLU A 89 -3.19 20.55 11.51
N VAL A 90 -2.47 19.49 11.15
CA VAL A 90 -2.66 18.77 9.91
C VAL A 90 -3.21 17.39 10.26
N LEU A 91 -4.40 17.08 9.75
CA LEU A 91 -5.08 15.81 9.92
C LEU A 91 -4.87 14.94 8.68
N CYS A 92 -4.36 13.74 8.89
CA CYS A 92 -4.15 12.75 7.85
C CYS A 92 -5.12 11.58 8.02
N THR A 93 -5.70 11.13 6.91
CA THR A 93 -6.67 10.02 6.85
C THR A 93 -6.26 9.04 5.76
N LEU A 94 -6.38 7.75 6.02
CA LEU A 94 -6.14 6.70 5.03
C LEU A 94 -7.25 6.71 3.97
N ARG A 95 -6.86 6.66 2.70
CA ARG A 95 -7.78 6.47 1.57
C ARG A 95 -7.98 4.98 1.28
N THR A 96 -8.67 4.33 2.18
CA THR A 96 -8.90 2.87 2.13
C THR A 96 -9.58 2.46 0.83
N ASP A 97 -10.54 3.25 0.33
CA ASP A 97 -11.26 3.03 -0.92
C ASP A 97 -10.33 2.93 -2.13
N VAL A 98 -9.35 3.84 -2.21
CA VAL A 98 -8.39 3.89 -3.31
C VAL A 98 -7.42 2.71 -3.25
N VAL A 99 -6.84 2.47 -2.08
CA VAL A 99 -5.85 1.41 -1.87
C VAL A 99 -6.47 0.04 -2.13
N VAL A 100 -7.65 -0.23 -1.56
CA VAL A 100 -8.36 -1.51 -1.75
C VAL A 100 -8.75 -1.71 -3.21
N ARG A 101 -9.23 -0.65 -3.89
CA ARG A 101 -9.59 -0.72 -5.32
C ARG A 101 -8.38 -1.12 -6.17
N VAL A 102 -7.25 -0.43 -6.01
CA VAL A 102 -6.03 -0.72 -6.79
C VAL A 102 -5.55 -2.14 -6.55
N LEU A 103 -5.51 -2.59 -5.29
CA LEU A 103 -5.05 -3.94 -4.95
C LEU A 103 -5.99 -5.02 -5.50
N ARG A 104 -7.31 -4.81 -5.47
CA ARG A 104 -8.28 -5.74 -6.07
C ARG A 104 -8.13 -5.80 -7.58
N GLN A 105 -8.06 -4.65 -8.25
CA GLN A 105 -7.86 -4.62 -9.70
C GLN A 105 -6.55 -5.30 -10.11
N LEU A 106 -5.50 -5.15 -9.32
CA LEU A 106 -4.24 -5.84 -9.56
C LEU A 106 -4.39 -7.35 -9.39
N ALA A 107 -5.08 -7.80 -8.33
CA ALA A 107 -5.34 -9.22 -8.10
C ALA A 107 -6.16 -9.82 -9.24
N ASP A 108 -7.27 -9.18 -9.62
CA ASP A 108 -8.14 -9.60 -10.71
C ASP A 108 -7.38 -9.69 -12.05
N ALA A 109 -6.50 -8.71 -12.32
CA ALA A 109 -5.68 -8.71 -13.51
C ALA A 109 -4.65 -9.85 -13.53
N LEU A 110 -4.02 -10.15 -12.39
CA LEU A 110 -3.08 -11.26 -12.27
C LEU A 110 -3.77 -12.61 -12.44
N GLU A 111 -4.92 -12.81 -11.82
CA GLU A 111 -5.74 -14.02 -11.97
C GLU A 111 -6.18 -14.25 -13.42
N SER A 112 -6.53 -13.17 -14.12
CA SER A 112 -6.95 -13.23 -15.52
C SER A 112 -5.80 -13.49 -16.49
N CYS A 113 -4.60 -12.95 -16.20
CA CYS A 113 -3.43 -13.08 -17.05
C CYS A 113 -2.66 -14.38 -16.83
N CYS A 114 -2.71 -14.93 -15.62
CA CYS A 114 -2.00 -16.14 -15.24
C CYS A 114 -2.98 -17.11 -14.59
N PRO A 115 -3.88 -17.75 -15.36
CA PRO A 115 -4.69 -18.82 -14.81
C PRO A 115 -3.75 -19.89 -14.27
N GLU A 116 -3.87 -20.19 -12.98
CA GLU A 116 -3.07 -21.22 -12.31
C GLU A 116 -3.47 -22.61 -12.85
N GLU A 117 -2.91 -23.00 -13.98
CA GLU A 117 -2.93 -24.38 -14.41
C GLU A 117 -1.91 -25.14 -13.56
N GLY A 118 -2.32 -25.59 -12.37
CA GLY A 118 -1.53 -26.57 -11.65
C GLY A 118 -1.36 -26.43 -10.14
N LEU A 119 -1.97 -25.48 -9.44
CA LEU A 119 -2.00 -25.52 -7.97
C LEU A 119 -3.33 -26.08 -7.45
N GLN A 120 -3.59 -27.35 -7.78
CA GLN A 120 -4.67 -28.15 -7.16
C GLN A 120 -4.24 -28.72 -5.80
N ASP A 121 -3.44 -27.99 -5.02
CA ASP A 121 -3.15 -28.34 -3.64
C ASP A 121 -3.17 -27.10 -2.75
N ARG A 122 -4.33 -26.46 -2.67
CA ARG A 122 -4.65 -25.67 -1.49
C ARG A 122 -5.41 -26.59 -0.54
N PRO A 123 -4.81 -27.08 0.55
CA PRO A 123 -5.58 -27.77 1.57
C PRO A 123 -6.64 -26.80 2.11
N SER A 124 -7.90 -27.15 1.89
CA SER A 124 -9.05 -26.51 2.55
C SER A 124 -8.85 -26.66 4.05
N GLY A 125 -8.31 -25.63 4.72
CA GLY A 125 -8.13 -25.72 6.16
C GLY A 125 -7.00 -24.87 6.72
N ALA A 126 -6.69 -23.69 6.15
CA ALA A 126 -5.89 -22.75 6.89
C ALA A 126 -6.76 -22.09 7.97
N PRO A 127 -6.46 -22.29 9.28
CA PRO A 127 -7.19 -21.61 10.34
C PRO A 127 -6.91 -20.10 10.20
N THR A 128 -7.98 -19.32 10.14
CA THR A 128 -7.92 -17.87 10.25
C THR A 128 -7.15 -17.51 11.53
N PRO A 129 -6.12 -16.68 11.48
CA PRO A 129 -5.44 -16.23 12.69
C PRO A 129 -6.46 -15.46 13.55
N SER A 130 -6.76 -16.02 14.70
CA SER A 130 -7.62 -15.38 15.70
C SER A 130 -6.99 -14.05 16.11
N PRO A 131 -7.78 -12.97 16.27
CA PRO A 131 -7.26 -11.70 16.76
C PRO A 131 -6.66 -11.88 18.15
N PRO A 132 -5.56 -11.18 18.48
CA PRO A 132 -4.93 -11.29 19.79
C PRO A 132 -5.92 -10.90 20.88
N ARG A 133 -6.15 -11.84 21.80
CA ARG A 133 -7.00 -11.60 22.99
C ARG A 133 -6.43 -10.42 23.75
N ALA A 134 -7.24 -9.37 23.94
CA ALA A 134 -6.96 -8.27 24.82
C ALA A 134 -6.62 -8.82 26.21
N ARG A 135 -5.40 -8.58 26.69
CA ARG A 135 -5.01 -8.87 28.06
C ARG A 135 -5.83 -7.94 28.97
N SER A 136 -6.83 -8.50 29.59
CA SER A 136 -7.53 -7.89 30.71
C SER A 136 -6.50 -7.62 31.82
N SER A 137 -6.12 -6.37 31.99
CA SER A 137 -5.36 -5.93 33.14
C SER A 137 -6.28 -5.97 34.37
N ARG A 138 -6.17 -7.06 35.16
CA ARG A 138 -6.72 -7.10 36.50
C ARG A 138 -6.11 -5.96 37.32
N ARG A 139 -6.83 -4.88 37.50
CA ARG A 139 -6.55 -3.89 38.55
C ARG A 139 -6.76 -4.58 39.88
N LYS A 140 -5.66 -4.78 40.62
CA LYS A 140 -5.68 -5.14 42.04
C LYS A 140 -6.00 -3.85 42.80
N ALA A 141 -7.18 -3.78 43.37
CA ALA A 141 -7.55 -2.73 44.31
C ALA A 141 -6.85 -2.97 45.65
N PRO A 142 -6.54 -1.91 46.44
CA PRO A 142 -5.87 -1.98 47.71
C PRO A 142 -6.74 -2.61 48.82
#